data_47380fc30c5741c0564b8db7e6fb732d
#
_entry.id   47380fc30c5741c0564b8db7e6fb732d
#
_cell.length_a   1.000
_cell.length_b   1.000
_cell.length_c   1.000
_cell.angle_alpha   90.00
_cell.angle_beta   90.00
_cell.angle_gamma   90.00
#
_symmetry.space_group_name_H-M   'P 1'
#
loop_
_entity.id
_entity.type
_entity.pdbx_description
1 polymer ?
#
loop_
_entity_poly.entity_id
_entity_poly.type
_entity_poly.pdbx_seq_one_letter_code
_entity_poly.pdbx_strand_id
1 'polypeptide(L)'
;MWNPDFFEEHGYCIIDDAISESGVAEIRNTINRLCDENLLKKAGIGKEGSFELDQTKRGDSIFWINPLEAQGGTKEYLDFMSEIIISLNREFYMGVRDYECHYTRYPVGTRYMMHSDKHKHTSHRIVSFVFYLNENWTEEDGGTLRVYTEGNNFFDVLPKAGRLIIFKSEMLHEVLITNRIRESITGWMLDEQRLF
;
A
#
# COMPACT_ATOMS: atom_id res chain seq x y z
N MET A 1 -10.24 -8.94 10.45
CA MET A 1 -10.01 -8.16 11.71
C MET A 1 -8.51 -8.11 11.98
N TRP A 2 -7.99 -6.98 12.49
CA TRP A 2 -6.59 -6.84 12.90
C TRP A 2 -6.23 -7.89 13.95
N ASN A 3 -5.12 -8.61 13.74
CA ASN A 3 -4.62 -9.66 14.63
C ASN A 3 -3.13 -9.42 14.87
N PRO A 4 -2.77 -8.76 15.97
CA PRO A 4 -1.38 -8.43 16.29
C PRO A 4 -0.51 -9.66 16.50
N ASP A 5 -1.00 -10.72 17.16
CA ASP A 5 -0.22 -11.93 17.42
C ASP A 5 0.18 -12.63 16.10
N PHE A 6 -0.75 -12.66 15.12
CA PHE A 6 -0.47 -13.20 13.79
C PHE A 6 0.59 -12.35 13.06
N PHE A 7 0.52 -11.01 13.19
CA PHE A 7 1.52 -10.13 12.59
C PHE A 7 2.91 -10.31 13.23
N GLU A 8 2.98 -10.51 14.55
CA GLU A 8 4.25 -10.77 15.25
C GLU A 8 4.90 -12.06 14.73
N GLU A 9 4.13 -13.15 14.67
CA GLU A 9 4.61 -14.46 14.28
C GLU A 9 5.02 -14.53 12.80
N HIS A 10 4.23 -13.92 11.90
CA HIS A 10 4.39 -14.11 10.46
C HIS A 10 4.99 -12.91 9.73
N GLY A 11 5.03 -11.75 10.36
CA GLY A 11 5.52 -10.50 9.76
C GLY A 11 4.55 -9.82 8.82
N TYR A 12 3.31 -10.32 8.69
CA TYR A 12 2.24 -9.72 7.90
C TYR A 12 0.85 -10.01 8.50
N CYS A 13 -0.14 -9.22 8.10
CA CYS A 13 -1.55 -9.49 8.42
C CYS A 13 -2.44 -9.02 7.27
N ILE A 14 -3.47 -9.79 6.95
CA ILE A 14 -4.49 -9.45 5.96
C ILE A 14 -5.81 -9.19 6.69
N ILE A 15 -6.44 -8.07 6.39
CA ILE A 15 -7.70 -7.63 6.99
C ILE A 15 -8.68 -7.38 5.86
N ASP A 16 -9.76 -8.13 5.83
CA ASP A 16 -10.89 -7.85 4.95
C ASP A 16 -11.85 -6.88 5.64
N ASP A 17 -12.57 -6.09 4.84
CA ASP A 17 -13.56 -5.10 5.30
C ASP A 17 -12.96 -4.12 6.32
N ALA A 18 -11.77 -3.58 6.00
CA ALA A 18 -11.03 -2.69 6.88
C ALA A 18 -11.76 -1.35 7.15
N ILE A 19 -12.55 -0.89 6.18
CA ILE A 19 -13.46 0.26 6.31
C ILE A 19 -14.80 -0.07 5.67
N SER A 20 -15.78 0.84 5.80
CA SER A 20 -17.10 0.69 5.19
C SER A 20 -17.07 0.61 3.66
N GLU A 21 -18.03 -0.10 3.06
CA GLU A 21 -18.18 -0.16 1.60
C GLU A 21 -18.38 1.25 1.00
N SER A 22 -19.14 2.12 1.70
CA SER A 22 -19.30 3.51 1.30
C SER A 22 -17.99 4.28 1.30
N GLY A 23 -17.13 4.07 2.32
CA GLY A 23 -15.80 4.67 2.38
C GLY A 23 -14.91 4.22 1.22
N VAL A 24 -14.94 2.93 0.87
CA VAL A 24 -14.23 2.40 -0.31
C VAL A 24 -14.71 3.09 -1.60
N ALA A 25 -16.04 3.23 -1.78
CA ALA A 25 -16.60 3.89 -2.96
C ALA A 25 -16.20 5.37 -3.05
N GLU A 26 -16.18 6.10 -1.93
CA GLU A 26 -15.74 7.50 -1.87
C GLU A 26 -14.25 7.66 -2.25
N ILE A 27 -13.38 6.74 -1.77
CA ILE A 27 -11.96 6.75 -2.17
C ILE A 27 -11.81 6.52 -3.67
N ARG A 28 -12.55 5.58 -4.25
CA ARG A 28 -12.54 5.32 -5.71
C ARG A 28 -12.98 6.56 -6.49
N ASN A 29 -14.04 7.23 -6.04
CA ASN A 29 -14.49 8.49 -6.67
C ASN A 29 -13.39 9.56 -6.59
N THR A 30 -12.63 9.62 -5.49
CA THR A 30 -11.50 10.53 -5.36
C THR A 30 -10.40 10.20 -6.38
N ILE A 31 -10.03 8.93 -6.54
CA ILE A 31 -9.02 8.52 -7.54
C ILE A 31 -9.50 8.84 -8.96
N ASN A 32 -10.77 8.58 -9.29
CA ASN A 32 -11.32 8.88 -10.60
C ASN A 32 -11.23 10.38 -10.90
N ARG A 33 -11.61 11.24 -9.95
CA ARG A 33 -11.48 12.71 -10.10
C ARG A 33 -10.02 13.11 -10.32
N LEU A 34 -9.07 12.57 -9.54
CA LEU A 34 -7.64 12.84 -9.70
C LEU A 34 -7.12 12.40 -11.09
N CYS A 35 -7.66 11.31 -11.63
CA CYS A 35 -7.35 10.86 -13.00
C CYS A 35 -7.89 11.83 -14.04
N ASP A 36 -9.15 12.24 -13.93
CA ASP A 36 -9.81 13.16 -14.87
C ASP A 36 -9.12 14.53 -14.90
N GLU A 37 -8.61 14.98 -13.75
CA GLU A 37 -7.83 16.20 -13.59
C GLU A 37 -6.33 16.02 -13.97
N ASN A 38 -5.88 14.83 -14.39
CA ASN A 38 -4.49 14.50 -14.74
C ASN A 38 -3.48 14.77 -13.60
N LEU A 39 -3.88 14.57 -12.35
CA LEU A 39 -3.05 14.86 -11.18
C LEU A 39 -2.18 13.66 -10.74
N LEU A 40 -2.49 12.44 -11.18
CA LEU A 40 -1.63 11.28 -10.92
C LEU A 40 -0.34 11.37 -11.74
N LYS A 41 0.79 11.23 -11.06
CA LYS A 41 2.12 11.26 -11.68
C LYS A 41 2.70 9.85 -11.75
N LYS A 42 3.41 9.54 -12.84
CA LYS A 42 4.16 8.29 -12.96
C LYS A 42 5.07 8.08 -11.77
N ALA A 43 4.97 6.92 -11.13
CA ALA A 43 5.85 6.59 -10.03
C ALA A 43 7.24 6.21 -10.55
N GLY A 44 8.27 6.69 -9.84
CA GLY A 44 9.67 6.33 -10.15
C GLY A 44 10.23 5.36 -9.13
N ILE A 45 11.44 4.88 -9.40
CA ILE A 45 12.24 4.03 -8.52
C ILE A 45 13.43 4.86 -8.03
N GLY A 46 13.75 4.78 -6.72
CA GLY A 46 14.85 5.54 -6.11
C GLY A 46 14.44 6.91 -5.57
N LYS A 47 15.42 7.63 -4.98
CA LYS A 47 15.27 9.02 -4.46
C LYS A 47 16.25 9.96 -5.17
N GLU A 48 16.27 11.24 -4.76
CA GLU A 48 17.13 12.31 -5.28
C GLU A 48 18.56 11.81 -5.61
N GLY A 49 18.97 12.01 -6.87
CA GLY A 49 20.26 11.56 -7.40
C GLY A 49 20.27 10.15 -8.03
N SER A 50 19.23 9.32 -7.77
CA SER A 50 19.08 7.98 -8.38
C SER A 50 17.63 7.69 -8.83
N PHE A 51 16.81 8.75 -8.99
CA PHE A 51 15.42 8.61 -9.45
C PHE A 51 15.39 8.18 -10.91
N GLU A 52 14.81 7.01 -11.19
CA GLU A 52 14.65 6.45 -12.53
C GLU A 52 13.16 6.21 -12.81
N LEU A 53 12.69 6.69 -13.96
CA LEU A 53 11.38 6.36 -14.50
C LEU A 53 11.52 5.16 -15.44
N ASP A 54 11.45 3.95 -14.90
CA ASP A 54 11.45 2.72 -15.68
C ASP A 54 10.08 2.04 -15.59
N GLN A 55 9.23 2.33 -16.56
CA GLN A 55 7.87 1.78 -16.64
C GLN A 55 7.83 0.27 -16.90
N THR A 56 8.95 -0.35 -17.29
CA THR A 56 9.05 -1.81 -17.43
C THR A 56 9.19 -2.49 -16.06
N LYS A 57 9.79 -1.78 -15.10
CA LYS A 57 9.98 -2.25 -13.72
C LYS A 57 8.82 -1.83 -12.81
N ARG A 58 8.33 -0.59 -12.96
CA ARG A 58 7.25 -0.01 -12.14
C ARG A 58 6.29 0.80 -13.00
N GLY A 59 5.07 0.30 -13.18
CA GLY A 59 4.09 0.85 -14.14
C GLY A 59 2.96 1.69 -13.55
N ASP A 60 2.95 1.96 -12.24
CA ASP A 60 1.89 2.73 -11.58
C ASP A 60 2.02 4.25 -11.73
N SER A 61 0.90 4.91 -11.49
CA SER A 61 0.82 6.36 -11.27
C SER A 61 0.27 6.62 -9.87
N ILE A 62 0.75 7.67 -9.21
CA ILE A 62 0.48 7.97 -7.80
C ILE A 62 0.08 9.41 -7.58
N PHE A 63 -0.66 9.65 -6.47
CA PHE A 63 -0.92 10.96 -5.90
C PHE A 63 -0.81 10.89 -4.37
N TRP A 64 0.12 11.64 -3.78
CA TRP A 64 0.37 11.65 -2.33
C TRP A 64 -0.84 12.19 -1.57
N ILE A 65 -1.22 11.49 -0.50
CA ILE A 65 -2.31 11.90 0.38
C ILE A 65 -1.76 12.87 1.41
N ASN A 66 -2.39 14.05 1.52
CA ASN A 66 -2.18 14.95 2.63
C ASN A 66 -3.18 14.58 3.75
N PRO A 67 -2.73 14.04 4.90
CA PRO A 67 -3.64 13.63 5.96
C PRO A 67 -4.49 14.78 6.53
N LEU A 68 -3.97 16.02 6.50
CA LEU A 68 -4.67 17.20 7.01
C LEU A 68 -5.85 17.63 6.13
N GLU A 69 -5.86 17.21 4.88
CA GLU A 69 -6.92 17.53 3.91
C GLU A 69 -7.86 16.34 3.64
N ALA A 70 -7.58 15.18 4.25
CA ALA A 70 -8.35 13.96 4.04
C ALA A 70 -9.78 14.11 4.57
N GLN A 71 -10.75 13.70 3.74
CA GLN A 71 -12.18 13.72 4.05
C GLN A 71 -12.84 12.40 3.62
N GLY A 72 -14.07 12.19 4.08
CA GLY A 72 -14.88 11.04 3.69
C GLY A 72 -14.17 9.71 3.92
N GLY A 73 -14.27 8.80 2.97
CA GLY A 73 -13.66 7.46 3.05
C GLY A 73 -12.15 7.48 3.23
N THR A 74 -11.45 8.49 2.70
CA THR A 74 -9.99 8.61 2.93
C THR A 74 -9.71 8.90 4.40
N LYS A 75 -10.49 9.78 5.04
CA LYS A 75 -10.34 10.05 6.46
C LYS A 75 -10.67 8.81 7.30
N GLU A 76 -11.76 8.10 6.99
CA GLU A 76 -12.13 6.83 7.65
C GLU A 76 -10.96 5.82 7.59
N TYR A 77 -10.35 5.68 6.42
CA TYR A 77 -9.17 4.83 6.23
C TYR A 77 -7.98 5.26 7.09
N LEU A 78 -7.65 6.55 7.11
CA LEU A 78 -6.53 7.06 7.91
C LEU A 78 -6.78 6.94 9.41
N ASP A 79 -8.02 7.11 9.86
CA ASP A 79 -8.41 6.88 11.26
C ASP A 79 -8.19 5.39 11.63
N PHE A 80 -8.62 4.46 10.78
CA PHE A 80 -8.37 3.02 10.98
C PHE A 80 -6.87 2.69 11.02
N MET A 81 -6.06 3.28 10.13
CA MET A 81 -4.61 3.08 10.13
C MET A 81 -3.96 3.62 11.42
N SER A 82 -4.50 4.71 11.99
CA SER A 82 -4.03 5.26 13.25
C SER A 82 -4.26 4.29 14.42
N GLU A 83 -5.38 3.57 14.45
CA GLU A 83 -5.65 2.52 15.44
C GLU A 83 -4.65 1.36 15.33
N ILE A 84 -4.31 0.94 14.12
CA ILE A 84 -3.28 -0.09 13.88
C ILE A 84 -1.90 0.38 14.38
N ILE A 85 -1.53 1.63 14.09
CA ILE A 85 -0.25 2.21 14.56
C ILE A 85 -0.18 2.22 16.09
N ILE A 86 -1.27 2.62 16.76
CA ILE A 86 -1.36 2.61 18.23
C ILE A 86 -1.18 1.18 18.75
N SER A 87 -1.81 0.19 18.15
CA SER A 87 -1.67 -1.23 18.52
C SER A 87 -0.23 -1.72 18.35
N LEU A 88 0.40 -1.47 17.18
CA LEU A 88 1.78 -1.86 16.90
C LEU A 88 2.76 -1.25 17.90
N ASN A 89 2.59 0.02 18.25
CA ASN A 89 3.44 0.67 19.24
C ASN A 89 3.22 0.16 20.67
N ARG A 90 1.97 -0.11 21.03
CA ARG A 90 1.62 -0.59 22.38
C ARG A 90 2.07 -2.03 22.61
N GLU A 91 1.90 -2.90 21.62
CA GLU A 91 2.07 -4.34 21.78
C GLU A 91 3.49 -4.79 21.43
N PHE A 92 4.13 -4.15 20.43
CA PHE A 92 5.46 -4.58 19.95
C PHE A 92 6.55 -3.52 20.09
N TYR A 93 6.24 -2.35 20.67
CA TYR A 93 7.22 -1.26 20.82
C TYR A 93 7.91 -0.90 19.50
N MET A 94 7.20 -0.96 18.37
CA MET A 94 7.77 -0.79 17.03
C MET A 94 8.34 0.61 16.78
N GLY A 95 7.97 1.60 17.61
CA GLY A 95 8.48 2.96 17.49
C GLY A 95 8.00 3.69 16.24
N VAL A 96 6.82 3.34 15.73
CA VAL A 96 6.20 4.08 14.62
C VAL A 96 5.92 5.52 15.07
N ARG A 97 6.47 6.51 14.34
CA ARG A 97 6.35 7.94 14.66
C ARG A 97 5.56 8.71 13.63
N ASP A 98 5.52 8.19 12.40
CA ASP A 98 4.85 8.82 11.27
C ASP A 98 4.47 7.77 10.22
N TYR A 99 3.70 8.17 9.22
CA TYR A 99 3.42 7.35 8.05
C TYR A 99 3.25 8.21 6.80
N GLU A 100 3.48 7.60 5.64
CA GLU A 100 3.24 8.21 4.35
C GLU A 100 2.41 7.28 3.48
N CYS A 101 1.47 7.82 2.71
CA CYS A 101 0.71 7.04 1.75
C CYS A 101 0.26 7.85 0.55
N HIS A 102 -0.07 7.13 -0.51
CA HIS A 102 -0.54 7.71 -1.76
C HIS A 102 -1.64 6.85 -2.40
N TYR A 103 -2.52 7.45 -3.14
CA TYR A 103 -3.36 6.75 -4.10
C TYR A 103 -2.48 6.19 -5.21
N THR A 104 -2.79 4.97 -5.65
CA THR A 104 -2.02 4.24 -6.66
C THR A 104 -2.97 3.70 -7.72
N ARG A 105 -2.60 3.87 -9.00
CA ARG A 105 -3.32 3.30 -10.12
C ARG A 105 -2.36 2.62 -11.10
N TYR A 106 -2.56 1.31 -11.29
CA TYR A 106 -1.87 0.50 -12.29
C TYR A 106 -2.74 0.38 -13.54
N PRO A 107 -2.27 0.87 -14.70
CA PRO A 107 -2.90 0.58 -15.99
C PRO A 107 -2.81 -0.92 -16.34
N VAL A 108 -3.72 -1.38 -17.22
CA VAL A 108 -3.68 -2.73 -17.78
C VAL A 108 -2.31 -3.04 -18.38
N GLY A 109 -1.82 -4.25 -18.16
CA GLY A 109 -0.53 -4.73 -18.68
C GLY A 109 0.69 -4.27 -17.87
N THR A 110 0.50 -3.52 -16.79
CA THR A 110 1.61 -3.04 -15.94
C THR A 110 1.82 -3.91 -14.70
N ARG A 111 2.97 -3.73 -14.07
CA ARG A 111 3.41 -4.48 -12.89
C ARG A 111 4.35 -3.65 -12.02
N TYR A 112 4.75 -4.18 -10.88
CA TYR A 112 5.92 -3.72 -10.15
C TYR A 112 6.80 -4.93 -9.81
N MET A 113 8.03 -4.93 -10.33
CA MET A 113 8.97 -6.03 -10.16
C MET A 113 9.33 -6.25 -8.70
N MET A 114 9.81 -7.44 -8.38
CA MET A 114 10.22 -7.84 -7.03
C MET A 114 11.21 -6.84 -6.42
N HIS A 115 10.88 -6.37 -5.22
CA HIS A 115 11.66 -5.40 -4.46
C HIS A 115 11.37 -5.54 -2.96
N SER A 116 12.12 -4.79 -2.16
CA SER A 116 11.86 -4.54 -0.74
C SER A 116 11.68 -3.03 -0.57
N ASP A 117 10.77 -2.62 0.32
CA ASP A 117 10.56 -1.21 0.63
C ASP A 117 11.61 -0.65 1.60
N LYS A 118 12.24 -1.53 2.38
CA LYS A 118 13.32 -1.19 3.30
C LYS A 118 14.68 -1.49 2.66
N HIS A 119 15.40 -0.44 2.30
CA HIS A 119 16.77 -0.53 1.80
C HIS A 119 17.59 0.65 2.35
N LYS A 120 18.88 0.74 2.00
CA LYS A 120 19.82 1.72 2.56
C LYS A 120 19.33 3.17 2.59
N HIS A 121 18.52 3.58 1.60
CA HIS A 121 17.97 4.95 1.49
C HIS A 121 16.54 5.11 2.04
N THR A 122 15.90 4.01 2.46
CA THR A 122 14.56 3.96 3.05
C THR A 122 14.56 3.12 4.33
N SER A 123 15.67 3.14 5.08
CA SER A 123 15.83 2.35 6.30
C SER A 123 14.80 2.70 7.39
N HIS A 124 14.22 3.90 7.33
CA HIS A 124 13.16 4.38 8.23
C HIS A 124 11.79 3.73 7.99
N ARG A 125 11.57 3.04 6.85
CA ARG A 125 10.33 2.29 6.60
C ARG A 125 10.37 0.98 7.35
N ILE A 126 9.43 0.77 8.26
CA ILE A 126 9.38 -0.43 9.12
C ILE A 126 8.21 -1.34 8.80
N VAL A 127 7.07 -0.77 8.39
CA VAL A 127 5.88 -1.52 7.96
C VAL A 127 5.36 -0.94 6.66
N SER A 128 5.11 -1.80 5.68
CA SER A 128 4.44 -1.48 4.43
C SER A 128 2.97 -1.86 4.51
N PHE A 129 2.12 -1.13 3.83
CA PHE A 129 0.70 -1.45 3.75
C PHE A 129 0.11 -1.14 2.38
N VAL A 130 -0.88 -1.96 1.99
CA VAL A 130 -1.64 -1.77 0.75
C VAL A 130 -3.12 -2.03 1.02
N PHE A 131 -3.94 -1.01 0.81
CA PHE A 131 -5.39 -1.08 0.90
C PHE A 131 -6.01 -1.07 -0.49
N TYR A 132 -6.82 -2.05 -0.82
CA TYR A 132 -7.34 -2.29 -2.17
C TYR A 132 -8.75 -1.76 -2.36
N LEU A 133 -9.03 -1.35 -3.61
CA LEU A 133 -10.25 -0.63 -3.96
C LEU A 133 -11.03 -1.30 -5.12
N ASN A 134 -10.66 -2.52 -5.50
CA ASN A 134 -11.12 -3.15 -6.75
C ASN A 134 -12.29 -4.10 -6.49
N GLU A 135 -13.48 -3.72 -6.93
CA GLU A 135 -14.69 -4.53 -6.82
C GLU A 135 -14.69 -5.73 -7.77
N ASN A 136 -15.31 -6.83 -7.32
CA ASN A 136 -15.48 -8.04 -8.11
C ASN A 136 -14.18 -8.54 -8.75
N TRP A 137 -13.07 -8.46 -8.02
CA TRP A 137 -11.75 -8.87 -8.51
C TRP A 137 -11.58 -10.37 -8.39
N THR A 138 -11.14 -11.00 -9.49
CA THR A 138 -10.86 -12.43 -9.60
C THR A 138 -9.38 -12.68 -9.89
N GLU A 139 -8.95 -13.94 -9.87
CA GLU A 139 -7.58 -14.33 -10.24
C GLU A 139 -7.25 -14.03 -11.71
N GLU A 140 -8.24 -14.09 -12.60
CA GLU A 140 -8.10 -13.79 -14.03
C GLU A 140 -7.77 -12.31 -14.29
N ASP A 141 -8.15 -11.42 -13.37
CA ASP A 141 -7.85 -9.98 -13.44
C ASP A 141 -6.36 -9.69 -13.18
N GLY A 142 -5.60 -10.64 -12.66
CA GLY A 142 -4.17 -10.47 -12.35
C GLY A 142 -3.92 -9.45 -11.25
N GLY A 143 -2.81 -8.71 -11.32
CA GLY A 143 -2.48 -7.62 -10.38
C GLY A 143 -2.32 -8.05 -8.93
N THR A 144 -2.16 -9.34 -8.67
CA THR A 144 -1.95 -9.92 -7.35
C THR A 144 -0.67 -9.39 -6.73
N LEU A 145 -0.69 -9.07 -5.43
CA LEU A 145 0.51 -8.82 -4.67
C LEU A 145 1.08 -10.17 -4.22
N ARG A 146 2.27 -10.49 -4.66
CA ARG A 146 3.04 -11.66 -4.21
C ARG A 146 4.03 -11.22 -3.15
N VAL A 147 3.98 -11.86 -1.98
CA VAL A 147 4.88 -11.60 -0.85
C VAL A 147 5.70 -12.85 -0.59
N TYR A 148 7.01 -12.69 -0.54
CA TYR A 148 7.96 -13.78 -0.33
C TYR A 148 8.28 -13.93 1.15
N THR A 149 8.33 -15.19 1.61
CA THR A 149 8.68 -15.58 2.97
C THR A 149 9.96 -16.40 2.96
N GLU A 150 10.40 -16.87 4.12
CA GLU A 150 11.62 -17.68 4.24
C GLU A 150 11.59 -18.94 3.36
N GLY A 151 12.76 -19.38 2.89
CA GLY A 151 12.91 -20.60 2.09
C GLY A 151 12.38 -20.51 0.66
N ASN A 152 12.29 -19.30 0.08
CA ASN A 152 11.71 -19.04 -1.25
C ASN A 152 10.21 -19.37 -1.36
N ASN A 153 9.52 -19.52 -0.25
CA ASN A 153 8.06 -19.63 -0.24
C ASN A 153 7.44 -18.25 -0.52
N PHE A 154 6.20 -18.25 -0.95
CA PHE A 154 5.43 -17.02 -1.14
C PHE A 154 3.94 -17.27 -0.90
N PHE A 155 3.22 -16.19 -0.70
CA PHE A 155 1.75 -16.19 -0.75
C PHE A 155 1.26 -15.03 -1.61
N ASP A 156 0.08 -15.20 -2.17
CA ASP A 156 -0.55 -14.27 -3.09
C ASP A 156 -1.75 -13.58 -2.43
N VAL A 157 -1.85 -12.27 -2.59
CA VAL A 157 -2.94 -11.44 -2.07
C VAL A 157 -3.71 -10.82 -3.21
N LEU A 158 -4.93 -11.31 -3.44
CA LEU A 158 -5.84 -10.72 -4.41
C LEU A 158 -6.26 -9.31 -3.98
N PRO A 159 -6.17 -8.31 -4.87
CA PRO A 159 -6.43 -6.91 -4.56
C PRO A 159 -7.94 -6.57 -4.48
N LYS A 160 -8.69 -7.26 -3.63
CA LYS A 160 -10.14 -7.08 -3.44
C LYS A 160 -10.45 -5.79 -2.69
N ALA A 161 -11.53 -5.11 -3.10
CA ALA A 161 -12.03 -3.92 -2.42
C ALA A 161 -12.25 -4.16 -0.92
N GLY A 162 -11.85 -3.20 -0.08
CA GLY A 162 -11.95 -3.29 1.39
C GLY A 162 -10.85 -4.11 2.06
N ARG A 163 -10.00 -4.81 1.28
CA ARG A 163 -8.88 -5.59 1.82
C ARG A 163 -7.67 -4.72 2.09
N LEU A 164 -7.12 -4.83 3.27
CA LEU A 164 -5.82 -4.26 3.67
C LEU A 164 -4.84 -5.40 3.92
N ILE A 165 -3.64 -5.29 3.38
CA ILE A 165 -2.48 -6.05 3.86
C ILE A 165 -1.49 -5.09 4.50
N ILE A 166 -0.93 -5.49 5.64
CA ILE A 166 0.23 -4.87 6.28
C ILE A 166 1.32 -5.91 6.42
N PHE A 167 2.58 -5.51 6.21
CA PHE A 167 3.73 -6.42 6.27
C PHE A 167 5.01 -5.67 6.60
N LYS A 168 6.01 -6.37 7.17
CA LYS A 168 7.33 -5.79 7.44
C LYS A 168 7.97 -5.32 6.16
N SER A 169 8.46 -4.07 6.12
CA SER A 169 8.97 -3.41 4.89
C SER A 169 10.20 -4.10 4.28
N GLU A 170 10.85 -4.98 5.03
CA GLU A 170 11.98 -5.80 4.56
C GLU A 170 11.55 -7.02 3.73
N MET A 171 10.27 -7.42 3.78
CA MET A 171 9.77 -8.55 3.01
C MET A 171 9.81 -8.25 1.51
N LEU A 172 10.41 -9.15 0.74
CA LEU A 172 10.41 -9.07 -0.71
C LEU A 172 8.98 -9.25 -1.23
N HIS A 173 8.59 -8.43 -2.19
CA HIS A 173 7.26 -8.50 -2.78
C HIS A 173 7.25 -7.93 -4.20
N GLU A 174 6.23 -8.29 -4.97
CA GLU A 174 5.99 -7.78 -6.31
C GLU A 174 4.49 -7.64 -6.60
N VAL A 175 4.15 -6.75 -7.52
CA VAL A 175 2.81 -6.71 -8.12
C VAL A 175 2.88 -7.40 -9.47
N LEU A 176 2.16 -8.50 -9.62
CA LEU A 176 2.07 -9.24 -10.88
C LEU A 176 1.34 -8.40 -11.95
N ILE A 177 1.52 -8.77 -13.23
CA ILE A 177 0.85 -8.07 -14.33
C ILE A 177 -0.65 -8.04 -14.08
N THR A 178 -1.23 -6.84 -14.21
CA THR A 178 -2.67 -6.66 -14.06
C THR A 178 -3.38 -6.65 -15.42
N ASN A 179 -4.50 -7.34 -15.51
CA ASN A 179 -5.34 -7.42 -16.70
C ASN A 179 -6.51 -6.42 -16.65
N ARG A 180 -6.70 -5.76 -15.51
CA ARG A 180 -7.66 -4.66 -15.30
C ARG A 180 -6.94 -3.48 -14.66
N ILE A 181 -7.57 -2.30 -14.69
CA ILE A 181 -7.11 -1.15 -13.90
C ILE A 181 -7.17 -1.54 -12.41
N ARG A 182 -6.02 -1.48 -11.72
CA ARG A 182 -5.88 -1.85 -10.31
C ARG A 182 -5.62 -0.60 -9.46
N GLU A 183 -6.44 -0.39 -8.46
CA GLU A 183 -6.39 0.78 -7.59
C GLU A 183 -6.16 0.38 -6.14
N SER A 184 -5.37 1.18 -5.44
CA SER A 184 -5.07 0.98 -4.01
C SER A 184 -4.63 2.29 -3.36
N ILE A 185 -4.63 2.30 -2.02
CA ILE A 185 -3.77 3.19 -1.24
C ILE A 185 -2.57 2.37 -0.80
N THR A 186 -1.37 2.87 -1.06
CA THR A 186 -0.09 2.22 -0.70
C THR A 186 0.72 3.17 0.15
N GLY A 187 1.39 2.64 1.18
CA GLY A 187 2.18 3.49 2.06
C GLY A 187 3.09 2.73 3.02
N TRP A 188 3.73 3.49 3.89
CA TRP A 188 4.73 2.99 4.82
C TRP A 188 4.60 3.68 6.18
N MET A 189 4.77 2.91 7.25
CA MET A 189 4.94 3.41 8.61
C MET A 189 6.43 3.61 8.87
N LEU A 190 6.76 4.72 9.54
CA LEU A 190 8.12 5.23 9.68
C LEU A 190 8.52 5.27 11.15
N ASP A 191 9.79 4.93 11.48
CA ASP A 191 10.37 5.07 12.81
C ASP A 191 10.99 6.45 13.07
N GLU A 192 10.93 7.33 12.09
CA GLU A 192 11.33 8.74 12.19
C GLU A 192 10.18 9.68 11.80
N GLN A 193 10.17 10.87 12.40
CA GLN A 193 9.20 11.90 12.06
C GLN A 193 9.66 12.66 10.81
N ARG A 194 8.76 12.87 9.85
CA ARG A 194 9.04 13.74 8.71
C ARG A 194 9.07 15.21 9.16
N LEU A 195 10.10 15.89 8.78
CA LEU A 195 10.13 17.35 8.81
C LEU A 195 9.52 17.82 7.49
N PHE A 196 8.29 18.33 7.54
CA PHE A 196 7.64 19.01 6.42
C PHE A 196 8.20 20.42 6.23
#